data_75fc76cc2db8123ef88b3062fa12b3b0
#
_entry.id   75fc76cc2db8123ef88b3062fa12b3b0
#
_cell.length_a   1.000
_cell.length_b   1.000
_cell.length_c   1.000
_cell.angle_alpha   90.00
_cell.angle_beta   90.00
_cell.angle_gamma   90.00
#
_symmetry.space_group_name_H-M   'P 1'
#
loop_
_entity.id
_entity.type
_entity.pdbx_description
1 polymer ?
#
loop_
_entity_poly.entity_id
_entity_poly.type
_entity_poly.pdbx_seq_one_letter_code
_entity_poly.pdbx_strand_id
1 'polypeptide(L)'
;MHSELLPENFHKKHVDNNPEEFVEKSIRKKISQEIQTNTGKIGISLSSGIDSTLVLALLREEYPSSEIESISVKFSKSTDETNESKKISEKFQTNHHILEIDNFLEELPKAISIVKQPFWDLHWYYLVKKMKTLTNVFFSGDGGDELFGGYTFRYKKFLALTNENSTSHEKIVAYLNCHERDWVPDQESVFGSMSQFSWNNIYKILKPFFDNTLPRLTQVFLADYNGKLIHNMQPLYRSIHDYFSIKNITPIQNEELIQYSCSLKNNQKYDFKSNLGKTILVNILGKYNLKYLTSLKKQGFSVNTTNLWNSYGKKIFLYYFDKSRLIEDKIINSDWIEKYISKNDLDIRYINKFLGIFALEIWYRLIITKEMNDNEKLQT
;
A
#
# COMPACT_ATOMS: atom_id res chain seq x y z
N MET A 1 14.60 -9.63 0.62
CA MET A 1 13.52 -9.23 1.55
C MET A 1 14.17 -8.55 2.74
N HIS A 2 13.61 -7.43 3.17
CA HIS A 2 14.04 -6.83 4.43
C HIS A 2 13.52 -7.69 5.59
N SER A 3 14.24 -7.66 6.72
CA SER A 3 13.84 -8.35 7.94
C SER A 3 12.81 -7.53 8.71
N GLU A 4 12.06 -8.21 9.56
CA GLU A 4 11.21 -7.56 10.56
C GLU A 4 12.04 -6.64 11.46
N LEU A 5 11.42 -5.55 11.89
CA LEU A 5 11.96 -4.69 12.94
C LEU A 5 11.44 -5.18 14.31
N LEU A 6 12.31 -5.10 15.29
CA LEU A 6 12.03 -5.40 16.68
C LEU A 6 12.06 -4.09 17.50
N PRO A 7 11.45 -4.05 18.69
CA PRO A 7 11.52 -2.87 19.57
C PRO A 7 12.95 -2.38 19.83
N GLU A 8 13.92 -3.27 19.90
CA GLU A 8 15.34 -2.96 20.16
C GLU A 8 15.97 -2.11 19.04
N ASN A 9 15.49 -2.21 17.82
CA ASN A 9 15.97 -1.40 16.70
C ASN A 9 15.76 0.10 16.94
N PHE A 10 14.71 0.46 17.70
CA PHE A 10 14.33 1.85 18.00
C PHE A 10 15.05 2.46 19.21
N HIS A 11 15.89 1.70 19.91
CA HIS A 11 16.67 2.21 21.06
C HIS A 11 17.99 2.88 20.65
N LYS A 12 18.45 2.69 19.42
CA LYS A 12 19.67 3.30 18.90
C LYS A 12 19.41 4.76 18.55
N LYS A 13 20.00 5.68 19.30
CA LYS A 13 19.97 7.11 18.96
C LYS A 13 21.10 7.42 17.99
N HIS A 14 20.80 7.74 16.75
CA HIS A 14 21.73 8.45 15.89
C HIS A 14 21.65 9.96 16.22
N VAL A 15 22.77 10.56 16.52
CA VAL A 15 22.88 12.01 16.63
C VAL A 15 23.43 12.48 15.28
N ASP A 16 22.55 12.69 14.32
CA ASP A 16 22.93 13.34 13.08
C ASP A 16 22.42 14.78 13.10
N ASN A 17 23.31 15.72 12.82
CA ASN A 17 22.97 17.15 12.84
C ASN A 17 22.19 17.57 11.58
N ASN A 18 22.15 16.73 10.53
CA ASN A 18 21.45 17.02 9.27
C ASN A 18 20.76 15.76 8.71
N PRO A 19 19.58 15.42 9.24
CA PRO A 19 18.83 14.22 8.79
C PRO A 19 18.42 14.28 7.32
N GLU A 20 18.13 15.46 6.77
CA GLU A 20 17.79 15.63 5.37
C GLU A 20 18.95 15.23 4.44
N GLU A 21 20.16 15.66 4.76
CA GLU A 21 21.35 15.33 3.97
C GLU A 21 21.64 13.83 3.99
N PHE A 22 21.56 13.21 5.17
CA PHE A 22 21.76 11.77 5.31
C PHE A 22 20.76 10.97 4.46
N VAL A 23 19.46 11.30 4.58
CA VAL A 23 18.39 10.62 3.85
C VAL A 23 18.56 10.80 2.35
N GLU A 24 18.81 12.01 1.89
CA GLU A 24 19.03 12.31 0.47
C GLU A 24 20.22 11.53 -0.09
N LYS A 25 21.37 11.58 0.60
CA LYS A 25 22.60 10.88 0.21
C LYS A 25 22.40 9.37 0.13
N SER A 26 21.67 8.79 1.08
CA SER A 26 21.38 7.35 1.11
C SER A 26 20.47 6.93 -0.04
N ILE A 27 19.44 7.73 -0.38
CA ILE A 27 18.58 7.49 -1.55
C ILE A 27 19.39 7.55 -2.84
N ARG A 28 20.21 8.60 -3.03
CA ARG A 28 21.10 8.79 -4.19
C ARG A 28 22.06 7.61 -4.37
N LYS A 29 22.73 7.22 -3.28
CA LYS A 29 23.65 6.07 -3.26
C LYS A 29 22.93 4.80 -3.76
N LYS A 30 21.71 4.54 -3.28
CA LYS A 30 20.93 3.39 -3.74
C LYS A 30 20.55 3.50 -5.21
N ILE A 31 20.12 4.66 -5.68
CA ILE A 31 19.82 4.92 -7.10
C ILE A 31 21.08 4.63 -7.95
N SER A 32 22.23 5.23 -7.59
CA SER A 32 23.49 5.09 -8.35
C SER A 32 23.94 3.63 -8.44
N GLN A 33 23.87 2.87 -7.34
CA GLN A 33 24.22 1.45 -7.32
C GLN A 33 23.38 0.59 -8.28
N GLU A 34 22.11 0.91 -8.39
CA GLU A 34 21.16 0.11 -9.18
C GLU A 34 21.25 0.42 -10.68
N ILE A 35 21.63 1.62 -11.05
CA ILE A 35 21.71 2.04 -12.45
C ILE A 35 23.08 1.73 -13.07
N GLN A 36 24.17 1.70 -12.32
CA GLN A 36 25.49 1.33 -12.86
C GLN A 36 25.48 0.02 -13.64
N THR A 37 24.54 -0.87 -13.35
CA THR A 37 24.37 -2.16 -14.02
C THR A 37 23.32 -2.15 -15.14
N ASN A 38 22.64 -1.01 -15.38
CA ASN A 38 21.54 -0.90 -16.32
C ASN A 38 21.87 0.11 -17.44
N THR A 39 21.92 -0.37 -18.69
CA THR A 39 22.17 0.45 -19.90
C THR A 39 20.90 0.83 -20.65
N GLY A 40 19.72 0.47 -20.15
CA GLY A 40 18.43 0.69 -20.81
C GLY A 40 17.61 1.82 -20.22
N LYS A 41 16.37 1.91 -20.69
CA LYS A 41 15.37 2.83 -20.15
C LYS A 41 15.05 2.53 -18.69
N ILE A 42 14.71 3.54 -17.93
CA ILE A 42 14.38 3.46 -16.50
C ILE A 42 12.89 3.75 -16.32
N GLY A 43 12.18 2.84 -15.67
CA GLY A 43 10.77 3.04 -15.32
C GLY A 43 10.59 3.57 -13.91
N ILE A 44 9.54 4.39 -13.70
CA ILE A 44 9.13 4.84 -12.37
C ILE A 44 7.61 4.93 -12.25
N SER A 45 7.06 4.45 -11.13
CA SER A 45 5.68 4.75 -10.75
C SER A 45 5.59 6.19 -10.25
N LEU A 46 4.76 7.01 -10.88
CA LEU A 46 4.63 8.42 -10.56
C LEU A 46 3.19 8.75 -10.15
N SER A 47 3.00 8.96 -8.87
CA SER A 47 1.81 9.64 -8.34
C SER A 47 2.13 11.12 -8.10
N SER A 48 1.13 11.92 -7.75
CA SER A 48 1.36 13.27 -7.24
C SER A 48 1.89 13.27 -5.78
N GLY A 49 2.25 12.10 -5.24
CA GLY A 49 2.73 11.92 -3.87
C GLY A 49 4.19 12.33 -3.68
N ILE A 50 4.53 12.66 -2.43
CA ILE A 50 5.86 13.13 -2.02
C ILE A 50 6.95 12.11 -2.36
N ASP A 51 6.70 10.82 -2.08
CA ASP A 51 7.72 9.77 -2.16
C ASP A 51 8.15 9.50 -3.60
N SER A 52 7.18 9.23 -4.49
CA SER A 52 7.45 8.98 -5.91
C SER A 52 8.07 10.19 -6.60
N THR A 53 7.61 11.39 -6.24
CA THR A 53 8.16 12.64 -6.78
C THR A 53 9.59 12.89 -6.31
N LEU A 54 9.90 12.63 -5.04
CA LEU A 54 11.27 12.74 -4.52
C LEU A 54 12.21 11.75 -5.21
N VAL A 55 11.80 10.48 -5.34
CA VAL A 55 12.61 9.48 -6.04
C VAL A 55 12.85 9.89 -7.49
N LEU A 56 11.83 10.42 -8.20
CA LEU A 56 11.98 10.92 -9.57
C LEU A 56 12.96 12.11 -9.65
N ALA A 57 12.85 13.07 -8.73
CA ALA A 57 13.73 14.24 -8.72
C ALA A 57 15.19 13.84 -8.56
N LEU A 58 15.49 12.96 -7.59
CA LEU A 58 16.83 12.46 -7.33
C LEU A 58 17.34 11.57 -8.49
N LEU A 59 16.46 10.75 -9.06
CA LEU A 59 16.78 9.92 -10.22
C LEU A 59 17.18 10.79 -11.44
N ARG A 60 16.46 11.89 -11.71
CA ARG A 60 16.77 12.79 -12.83
C ARG A 60 18.09 13.52 -12.63
N GLU A 61 18.43 13.93 -11.41
CA GLU A 61 19.70 14.58 -11.13
C GLU A 61 20.90 13.62 -11.26
N GLU A 62 20.77 12.38 -10.78
CA GLU A 62 21.81 11.36 -10.93
C GLU A 62 22.01 10.94 -12.40
N TYR A 63 20.94 11.01 -13.21
CA TYR A 63 20.93 10.57 -14.61
C TYR A 63 20.27 11.60 -15.54
N PRO A 64 20.93 12.72 -15.79
CA PRO A 64 20.37 13.83 -16.56
C PRO A 64 19.98 13.45 -18.01
N SER A 65 20.75 12.56 -18.62
CA SER A 65 20.58 12.15 -20.04
C SER A 65 19.77 10.85 -20.21
N SER A 66 19.37 10.19 -19.12
CA SER A 66 18.67 8.91 -19.22
C SER A 66 17.21 9.07 -19.67
N GLU A 67 16.75 8.13 -20.47
CA GLU A 67 15.35 8.03 -20.84
C GLU A 67 14.56 7.42 -19.68
N ILE A 68 13.69 8.22 -19.06
CA ILE A 68 12.86 7.81 -17.94
C ILE A 68 11.42 7.68 -18.41
N GLU A 69 10.85 6.48 -18.28
CA GLU A 69 9.46 6.15 -18.51
C GLU A 69 8.68 6.27 -17.18
N SER A 70 7.86 7.29 -17.03
CA SER A 70 7.01 7.45 -15.84
C SER A 70 5.60 6.98 -16.12
N ILE A 71 4.94 6.36 -15.13
CA ILE A 71 3.59 5.84 -15.29
C ILE A 71 2.69 6.25 -14.14
N SER A 72 1.49 6.72 -14.48
CA SER A 72 0.37 6.96 -13.55
C SER A 72 -0.84 6.13 -13.93
N VAL A 73 -1.72 5.89 -12.98
CA VAL A 73 -2.97 5.14 -13.22
C VAL A 73 -4.15 6.09 -13.10
N LYS A 74 -5.08 5.93 -14.04
CA LYS A 74 -6.40 6.55 -14.00
C LYS A 74 -7.45 5.46 -13.97
N PHE A 75 -8.21 5.41 -12.89
CA PHE A 75 -9.35 4.52 -12.80
C PHE A 75 -10.59 5.24 -13.30
N SER A 76 -11.39 4.58 -14.13
CA SER A 76 -12.64 5.17 -14.63
C SER A 76 -13.51 5.63 -13.46
N LYS A 77 -14.04 6.86 -13.55
CA LYS A 77 -14.90 7.50 -12.53
C LYS A 77 -14.23 7.76 -11.15
N SER A 78 -12.90 7.72 -11.07
CA SER A 78 -12.15 8.18 -9.89
C SER A 78 -11.74 9.65 -10.01
N THR A 79 -11.30 10.25 -8.91
CA THR A 79 -10.65 11.57 -8.95
C THR A 79 -9.37 11.46 -9.79
N ASP A 80 -9.22 12.37 -10.75
CA ASP A 80 -8.11 12.36 -11.69
C ASP A 80 -6.88 13.07 -11.08
N GLU A 81 -5.91 12.30 -10.59
CA GLU A 81 -4.62 12.83 -10.12
C GLU A 81 -3.57 12.91 -11.23
N THR A 82 -3.90 12.47 -12.45
CA THR A 82 -2.92 12.38 -13.53
C THR A 82 -2.47 13.75 -14.05
N ASN A 83 -3.30 14.80 -13.88
CA ASN A 83 -2.93 16.17 -14.24
C ASN A 83 -1.71 16.66 -13.45
N GLU A 84 -1.62 16.37 -12.14
CA GLU A 84 -0.48 16.80 -11.34
C GLU A 84 0.75 15.94 -11.61
N SER A 85 0.60 14.62 -11.73
CA SER A 85 1.71 13.76 -12.11
C SER A 85 2.25 14.06 -13.51
N LYS A 86 1.41 14.54 -14.44
CA LYS A 86 1.84 15.04 -15.75
C LYS A 86 2.72 16.29 -15.62
N LYS A 87 2.33 17.29 -14.82
CA LYS A 87 3.17 18.47 -14.57
C LYS A 87 4.52 18.12 -13.93
N ILE A 88 4.52 17.17 -12.99
CA ILE A 88 5.75 16.67 -12.38
C ILE A 88 6.62 15.97 -13.43
N SER A 89 6.03 15.16 -14.29
CA SER A 89 6.70 14.49 -15.39
C SER A 89 7.32 15.49 -16.39
N GLU A 90 6.60 16.53 -16.76
CA GLU A 90 7.08 17.61 -17.64
C GLU A 90 8.27 18.36 -16.99
N LYS A 91 8.18 18.68 -15.69
CA LYS A 91 9.25 19.32 -14.93
C LYS A 91 10.54 18.50 -14.94
N PHE A 92 10.44 17.19 -14.82
CA PHE A 92 11.60 16.28 -14.79
C PHE A 92 11.86 15.60 -16.13
N GLN A 93 11.20 16.05 -17.21
CA GLN A 93 11.42 15.60 -18.59
C GLN A 93 11.38 14.08 -18.75
N THR A 94 10.29 13.44 -18.29
CA THR A 94 10.07 12.01 -18.47
C THR A 94 9.06 11.72 -19.58
N ASN A 95 9.13 10.54 -20.19
CA ASN A 95 8.08 10.03 -21.07
C ASN A 95 6.92 9.53 -20.20
N HIS A 96 5.84 10.31 -20.11
CA HIS A 96 4.75 10.01 -19.20
C HIS A 96 3.66 9.17 -19.85
N HIS A 97 3.32 8.07 -19.19
CA HIS A 97 2.26 7.16 -19.57
C HIS A 97 1.12 7.22 -18.57
N ILE A 98 -0.10 7.41 -19.06
CA ILE A 98 -1.32 7.28 -18.25
C ILE A 98 -1.97 5.95 -18.60
N LEU A 99 -2.04 5.06 -17.61
CA LEU A 99 -2.71 3.78 -17.73
C LEU A 99 -4.17 3.95 -17.32
N GLU A 100 -5.09 3.90 -18.28
CA GLU A 100 -6.52 3.91 -18.03
C GLU A 100 -7.03 2.48 -17.82
N ILE A 101 -7.80 2.25 -16.76
CA ILE A 101 -8.35 0.95 -16.39
C ILE A 101 -9.87 1.10 -16.21
N ASP A 102 -10.63 0.48 -17.10
CA ASP A 102 -12.09 0.52 -17.09
C ASP A 102 -12.69 -0.56 -16.17
N ASN A 103 -12.31 -1.82 -16.34
CA ASN A 103 -12.66 -2.91 -15.46
C ASN A 103 -11.47 -3.30 -14.58
N PHE A 104 -11.46 -2.75 -13.37
CA PHE A 104 -10.36 -2.98 -12.42
C PHE A 104 -10.22 -4.45 -12.00
N LEU A 105 -11.31 -5.21 -11.98
CA LEU A 105 -11.34 -6.60 -11.55
C LEU A 105 -11.11 -7.60 -12.69
N GLU A 106 -11.00 -7.16 -13.94
CA GLU A 106 -10.95 -8.03 -15.12
C GLU A 106 -9.90 -9.15 -15.00
N GLU A 107 -8.71 -8.83 -14.55
CA GLU A 107 -7.58 -9.77 -14.46
C GLU A 107 -7.34 -10.30 -13.03
N LEU A 108 -8.35 -10.22 -12.16
CA LEU A 108 -8.24 -10.69 -10.78
C LEU A 108 -7.82 -12.17 -10.68
N PRO A 109 -8.35 -13.11 -11.50
CA PRO A 109 -7.91 -14.51 -11.47
C PRO A 109 -6.43 -14.65 -11.79
N LYS A 110 -5.93 -13.93 -12.80
CA LYS A 110 -4.51 -13.96 -13.18
C LYS A 110 -3.62 -13.41 -12.07
N ALA A 111 -3.97 -12.27 -11.50
CA ALA A 111 -3.21 -11.65 -10.44
C ALA A 111 -3.14 -12.55 -9.18
N ILE A 112 -4.27 -13.15 -8.79
CA ILE A 112 -4.32 -14.11 -7.66
C ILE A 112 -3.49 -15.35 -7.97
N SER A 113 -3.51 -15.88 -9.19
CA SER A 113 -2.72 -17.04 -9.57
C SER A 113 -1.21 -16.81 -9.47
N ILE A 114 -0.76 -15.56 -9.69
CA ILE A 114 0.64 -15.15 -9.54
C ILE A 114 1.02 -15.01 -8.07
N VAL A 115 0.21 -14.30 -7.29
CA VAL A 115 0.52 -13.96 -5.89
C VAL A 115 0.26 -15.14 -4.94
N LYS A 116 -0.66 -16.04 -5.30
CA LYS A 116 -1.11 -17.19 -4.50
C LYS A 116 -1.83 -16.80 -3.19
N GLN A 117 -2.29 -15.55 -3.08
CA GLN A 117 -3.03 -15.02 -1.93
C GLN A 117 -4.28 -14.29 -2.41
N PRO A 118 -5.35 -14.27 -1.61
CA PRO A 118 -6.55 -13.50 -1.96
C PRO A 118 -6.30 -12.00 -1.75
N PHE A 119 -6.38 -11.21 -2.81
CA PHE A 119 -6.34 -9.75 -2.78
C PHE A 119 -7.12 -9.20 -3.98
N TRP A 120 -7.71 -8.03 -3.82
CA TRP A 120 -8.52 -7.40 -4.87
C TRP A 120 -7.93 -6.08 -5.40
N ASP A 121 -6.98 -5.48 -4.69
CA ASP A 121 -6.36 -4.23 -5.12
C ASP A 121 -5.27 -4.50 -6.15
N LEU A 122 -5.64 -4.42 -7.44
CA LEU A 122 -4.81 -4.79 -8.58
C LEU A 122 -3.96 -3.64 -9.14
N HIS A 123 -3.95 -2.46 -8.50
CA HIS A 123 -3.24 -1.30 -9.08
C HIS A 123 -1.78 -1.61 -9.41
N TRP A 124 -1.07 -2.30 -8.50
CA TRP A 124 0.35 -2.64 -8.70
C TRP A 124 0.55 -3.68 -9.80
N TYR A 125 -0.34 -4.66 -9.90
CA TYR A 125 -0.32 -5.64 -10.98
C TYR A 125 -0.39 -4.97 -12.36
N TYR A 126 -1.33 -4.05 -12.56
CA TYR A 126 -1.48 -3.34 -13.83
C TYR A 126 -0.31 -2.41 -14.14
N LEU A 127 0.24 -1.73 -13.12
CA LEU A 127 1.42 -0.87 -13.27
C LEU A 127 2.63 -1.68 -13.74
N VAL A 128 2.94 -2.78 -13.07
CA VAL A 128 4.10 -3.63 -13.40
C VAL A 128 3.92 -4.28 -14.78
N LYS A 129 2.72 -4.79 -15.07
CA LYS A 129 2.39 -5.36 -16.38
C LYS A 129 2.61 -4.35 -17.52
N LYS A 130 2.15 -3.12 -17.36
CA LYS A 130 2.35 -2.06 -18.35
C LYS A 130 3.81 -1.65 -18.42
N MET A 131 4.48 -1.45 -17.28
CA MET A 131 5.88 -1.01 -17.26
C MET A 131 6.81 -2.03 -17.93
N LYS A 132 6.52 -3.34 -17.80
CA LYS A 132 7.29 -4.39 -18.49
C LYS A 132 7.34 -4.21 -20.00
N THR A 133 6.35 -3.59 -20.62
CA THR A 133 6.36 -3.27 -22.06
C THR A 133 7.30 -2.12 -22.43
N LEU A 134 7.80 -1.39 -21.45
CA LEU A 134 8.61 -0.17 -21.64
C LEU A 134 10.06 -0.38 -21.19
N THR A 135 10.27 -1.11 -20.08
CA THR A 135 11.58 -1.30 -19.46
C THR A 135 11.65 -2.58 -18.61
N ASN A 136 12.88 -2.97 -18.23
CA ASN A 136 13.12 -4.08 -17.31
C ASN A 136 13.48 -3.62 -15.89
N VAL A 137 13.49 -2.31 -15.62
CA VAL A 137 13.82 -1.73 -14.32
C VAL A 137 12.73 -0.76 -13.90
N PHE A 138 12.17 -0.93 -12.71
CA PHE A 138 11.04 -0.16 -12.23
C PHE A 138 11.31 0.39 -10.84
N PHE A 139 11.36 1.71 -10.73
CA PHE A 139 11.52 2.45 -9.48
C PHE A 139 10.17 2.80 -8.86
N SER A 140 10.12 2.86 -7.53
CA SER A 140 8.98 3.37 -6.79
C SER A 140 9.38 4.14 -5.54
N GLY A 141 8.44 4.93 -5.02
CA GLY A 141 8.57 5.65 -3.75
C GLY A 141 8.10 4.83 -2.53
N ASP A 142 7.89 3.52 -2.67
CA ASP A 142 7.37 2.69 -1.58
C ASP A 142 8.26 2.71 -0.33
N GLY A 143 7.63 2.64 0.83
CA GLY A 143 8.29 2.69 2.13
C GLY A 143 8.35 4.09 2.75
N GLY A 144 8.04 5.14 1.99
CA GLY A 144 8.04 6.51 2.53
C GLY A 144 7.00 6.72 3.62
N ASP A 145 5.82 6.12 3.49
CA ASP A 145 4.75 6.20 4.49
C ASP A 145 5.15 5.48 5.79
N GLU A 146 5.70 4.29 5.71
CA GLU A 146 6.05 3.44 6.85
C GLU A 146 7.29 3.94 7.59
N LEU A 147 8.34 4.33 6.85
CA LEU A 147 9.61 4.74 7.45
C LEU A 147 9.59 6.18 7.95
N PHE A 148 8.85 7.07 7.28
CA PHE A 148 8.87 8.51 7.57
C PHE A 148 7.51 9.08 8.02
N GLY A 149 6.56 8.24 8.38
CA GLY A 149 5.33 8.67 9.05
C GLY A 149 4.29 9.33 8.15
N GLY A 150 3.90 8.71 7.05
CA GLY A 150 2.95 9.28 6.09
C GLY A 150 1.46 9.09 6.41
N TYR A 151 1.10 8.21 7.33
CA TYR A 151 -0.31 7.93 7.68
C TYR A 151 -0.85 8.87 8.73
N THR A 152 -0.75 10.17 8.52
CA THR A 152 -1.03 11.23 9.50
C THR A 152 -2.42 11.14 10.13
N PHE A 153 -3.45 10.77 9.35
CA PHE A 153 -4.82 10.59 9.85
C PHE A 153 -4.92 9.44 10.87
N ARG A 154 -4.14 8.36 10.71
CA ARG A 154 -4.08 7.25 11.66
C ARG A 154 -3.39 7.65 12.95
N TYR A 155 -2.27 8.36 12.85
CA TYR A 155 -1.50 8.82 14.02
C TYR A 155 -2.32 9.76 14.87
N LYS A 156 -2.99 10.74 14.25
CA LYS A 156 -3.88 11.66 14.95
C LYS A 156 -4.99 10.89 15.69
N LYS A 157 -5.65 9.94 15.00
CA LYS A 157 -6.73 9.13 15.59
C LYS A 157 -6.21 8.24 16.72
N PHE A 158 -5.08 7.54 16.51
CA PHE A 158 -4.48 6.69 17.54
C PHE A 158 -4.11 7.45 18.80
N LEU A 159 -3.45 8.60 18.67
CA LEU A 159 -3.07 9.44 19.80
C LEU A 159 -4.28 10.03 20.54
N ALA A 160 -5.38 10.26 19.85
CA ALA A 160 -6.64 10.69 20.47
C ALA A 160 -7.35 9.56 21.24
N LEU A 161 -7.19 8.31 20.80
CA LEU A 161 -7.80 7.13 21.43
C LEU A 161 -6.97 6.53 22.56
N THR A 162 -5.70 6.95 22.73
CA THR A 162 -4.77 6.37 23.71
C THR A 162 -4.06 7.45 24.54
N ASN A 163 -3.57 7.07 25.71
CA ASN A 163 -2.72 7.89 26.57
C ASN A 163 -1.53 7.07 27.10
N GLU A 164 -0.66 7.68 27.91
CA GLU A 164 0.55 7.01 28.41
C GLU A 164 0.24 5.81 29.35
N ASN A 165 -0.94 5.77 29.96
CA ASN A 165 -1.38 4.71 30.84
C ASN A 165 -2.17 3.61 30.10
N SER A 166 -2.41 3.75 28.80
CA SER A 166 -3.16 2.76 28.02
C SER A 166 -2.43 1.43 28.00
N THR A 167 -3.15 0.36 28.29
CA THR A 167 -2.65 -1.02 28.25
C THR A 167 -2.30 -1.42 26.80
N SER A 168 -1.52 -2.50 26.64
CA SER A 168 -1.22 -3.03 25.30
C SER A 168 -2.48 -3.41 24.53
N HIS A 169 -3.49 -3.97 25.21
CA HIS A 169 -4.77 -4.31 24.58
C HIS A 169 -5.54 -3.07 24.07
N GLU A 170 -5.65 -2.02 24.90
CA GLU A 170 -6.30 -0.76 24.49
C GLU A 170 -5.59 -0.12 23.28
N LYS A 171 -4.26 -0.18 23.24
CA LYS A 171 -3.48 0.30 22.10
C LYS A 171 -3.74 -0.53 20.84
N ILE A 172 -3.84 -1.86 20.95
CA ILE A 172 -4.20 -2.74 19.84
C ILE A 172 -5.60 -2.40 19.30
N VAL A 173 -6.57 -2.26 20.17
CA VAL A 173 -7.95 -1.88 19.77
C VAL A 173 -7.96 -0.50 19.10
N ALA A 174 -7.23 0.48 19.64
CA ALA A 174 -7.10 1.80 19.04
C ALA A 174 -6.43 1.74 17.66
N TYR A 175 -5.41 0.92 17.49
CA TYR A 175 -4.74 0.69 16.19
C TYR A 175 -5.69 0.07 15.17
N LEU A 176 -6.44 -0.96 15.53
CA LEU A 176 -7.47 -1.55 14.67
C LEU A 176 -8.55 -0.54 14.29
N ASN A 177 -8.96 0.33 15.20
CA ASN A 177 -9.89 1.42 14.91
C ASN A 177 -9.33 2.45 13.91
N CYS A 178 -8.00 2.59 13.81
CA CYS A 178 -7.38 3.41 12.77
C CYS A 178 -7.44 2.74 11.38
N HIS A 179 -7.75 1.44 11.33
CA HIS A 179 -7.94 0.63 10.13
C HIS A 179 -9.41 0.22 9.92
N GLU A 180 -10.35 1.05 10.37
CA GLU A 180 -11.78 0.73 10.36
C GLU A 180 -12.38 0.46 8.97
N ARG A 181 -11.67 0.79 7.88
CA ARG A 181 -12.11 0.45 6.51
C ARG A 181 -11.85 -1.01 6.14
N ASP A 182 -11.04 -1.72 6.91
CA ASP A 182 -10.59 -3.08 6.59
C ASP A 182 -11.43 -4.16 7.28
N TRP A 183 -12.35 -3.75 8.17
CA TRP A 183 -13.23 -4.64 8.90
C TRP A 183 -14.61 -4.03 9.12
N VAL A 184 -15.61 -4.88 9.40
CA VAL A 184 -17.01 -4.48 9.64
C VAL A 184 -17.37 -4.64 11.12
N PRO A 185 -18.30 -3.83 11.67
CA PRO A 185 -18.68 -3.91 13.08
C PRO A 185 -19.13 -5.30 13.54
N ASP A 186 -19.76 -6.05 12.65
CA ASP A 186 -20.21 -7.43 12.87
C ASP A 186 -19.27 -8.46 12.21
N GLN A 187 -17.96 -8.22 12.27
CA GLN A 187 -16.91 -9.01 11.63
C GLN A 187 -17.02 -10.52 11.89
N GLU A 188 -17.36 -10.92 13.10
CA GLU A 188 -17.49 -12.34 13.47
C GLU A 188 -18.62 -13.02 12.72
N SER A 189 -19.71 -12.28 12.41
CA SER A 189 -20.85 -12.79 11.66
C SER A 189 -20.56 -13.02 10.17
N VAL A 190 -19.47 -12.48 9.64
CA VAL A 190 -19.04 -12.67 8.24
C VAL A 190 -18.67 -14.13 7.98
N PHE A 191 -18.10 -14.78 8.99
CA PHE A 191 -17.45 -16.08 8.85
C PHE A 191 -18.40 -17.22 9.20
N GLY A 192 -18.31 -18.30 8.43
CA GLY A 192 -19.04 -19.53 8.67
C GLY A 192 -18.37 -20.42 9.72
N SER A 193 -19.01 -21.53 10.04
CA SER A 193 -18.57 -22.44 11.13
C SER A 193 -17.21 -23.08 10.90
N MET A 194 -16.72 -23.17 9.68
CA MET A 194 -15.45 -23.79 9.34
C MET A 194 -14.25 -22.84 9.42
N SER A 195 -14.46 -21.52 9.44
CA SER A 195 -13.37 -20.54 9.38
C SER A 195 -12.71 -20.22 10.73
N GLN A 196 -13.35 -20.53 11.86
CA GLN A 196 -12.83 -20.33 13.23
C GLN A 196 -12.27 -18.92 13.48
N PHE A 197 -12.91 -17.88 12.91
CA PHE A 197 -12.48 -16.49 13.12
C PHE A 197 -12.53 -16.11 14.61
N SER A 198 -11.49 -15.41 15.08
CA SER A 198 -11.44 -14.87 16.45
C SER A 198 -10.60 -13.60 16.50
N TRP A 199 -11.12 -12.55 17.09
CA TRP A 199 -10.37 -11.33 17.41
C TRP A 199 -9.15 -11.60 18.28
N ASN A 200 -9.21 -12.60 19.17
CA ASN A 200 -8.09 -12.99 20.01
C ASN A 200 -6.86 -13.43 19.19
N ASN A 201 -7.05 -14.03 18.03
CA ASN A 201 -5.95 -14.39 17.14
C ASN A 201 -5.29 -13.13 16.53
N ILE A 202 -6.10 -12.15 16.17
CA ILE A 202 -5.59 -10.84 15.69
C ILE A 202 -4.84 -10.11 16.81
N TYR A 203 -5.39 -10.08 18.02
CA TYR A 203 -4.73 -9.45 19.17
C TYR A 203 -3.38 -10.11 19.50
N LYS A 204 -3.26 -11.43 19.41
CA LYS A 204 -2.00 -12.16 19.61
C LYS A 204 -0.94 -11.74 18.59
N ILE A 205 -1.30 -11.59 17.33
CA ILE A 205 -0.39 -11.16 16.26
C ILE A 205 0.11 -9.74 16.51
N LEU A 206 -0.77 -8.82 16.95
CA LEU A 206 -0.42 -7.42 17.16
C LEU A 206 0.29 -7.17 18.51
N LYS A 207 0.16 -8.08 19.48
CA LYS A 207 0.70 -7.91 20.84
C LYS A 207 2.19 -7.52 20.87
N PRO A 208 3.12 -8.13 20.12
CA PRO A 208 4.53 -7.79 20.17
C PRO A 208 4.82 -6.32 19.82
N PHE A 209 3.98 -5.70 18.99
CA PHE A 209 4.16 -4.31 18.56
C PHE A 209 3.70 -3.30 19.61
N PHE A 210 2.78 -3.67 20.52
CA PHE A 210 2.19 -2.77 21.52
C PHE A 210 2.49 -3.14 22.97
N ASP A 211 3.09 -4.31 23.23
CA ASP A 211 3.50 -4.78 24.55
C ASP A 211 5.01 -4.61 24.73
N ASN A 212 5.47 -3.36 24.71
CA ASN A 212 6.86 -2.98 24.84
C ASN A 212 6.98 -1.55 25.39
N THR A 213 8.19 -1.10 25.70
CA THR A 213 8.46 0.21 26.33
C THR A 213 8.63 1.37 25.38
N LEU A 214 8.42 1.17 24.07
CA LEU A 214 8.53 2.25 23.09
C LEU A 214 7.43 3.31 23.29
N PRO A 215 7.70 4.58 22.93
CA PRO A 215 6.65 5.60 22.87
C PRO A 215 5.49 5.16 21.98
N ARG A 216 4.26 5.52 22.34
CA ARG A 216 3.02 5.09 21.66
C ARG A 216 3.06 5.20 20.15
N LEU A 217 3.52 6.34 19.62
CA LEU A 217 3.60 6.56 18.17
C LEU A 217 4.69 5.69 17.52
N THR A 218 5.79 5.42 18.22
CA THR A 218 6.84 4.50 17.75
C THR A 218 6.30 3.06 17.65
N GLN A 219 5.43 2.66 18.57
CA GLN A 219 4.74 1.36 18.48
C GLN A 219 3.88 1.24 17.21
N VAL A 220 3.22 2.33 16.80
CA VAL A 220 2.47 2.38 15.53
C VAL A 220 3.41 2.28 14.32
N PHE A 221 4.55 2.98 14.31
CA PHE A 221 5.53 2.85 13.24
C PHE A 221 6.08 1.42 13.12
N LEU A 222 6.35 0.78 14.24
CA LEU A 222 6.77 -0.63 14.28
C LEU A 222 5.69 -1.56 13.72
N ALA A 223 4.42 -1.37 14.07
CA ALA A 223 3.30 -2.14 13.58
C ALA A 223 3.04 -1.91 12.08
N ASP A 224 3.08 -0.67 11.62
CA ASP A 224 2.90 -0.33 10.19
C ASP A 224 4.04 -0.92 9.34
N TYR A 225 5.30 -0.80 9.77
CA TYR A 225 6.43 -1.37 9.05
C TYR A 225 6.30 -2.90 8.90
N ASN A 226 6.12 -3.61 10.00
CA ASN A 226 6.03 -5.06 9.96
C ASN A 226 4.74 -5.53 9.29
N GLY A 227 3.59 -5.03 9.72
CA GLY A 227 2.30 -5.49 9.24
C GLY A 227 2.02 -5.12 7.80
N LYS A 228 2.21 -3.84 7.43
CA LYS A 228 1.90 -3.38 6.07
C LYS A 228 3.02 -3.66 5.08
N LEU A 229 4.24 -3.23 5.41
CA LEU A 229 5.32 -3.29 4.44
C LEU A 229 5.86 -4.72 4.31
N ILE A 230 6.27 -5.34 5.42
CA ILE A 230 6.95 -6.64 5.39
C ILE A 230 6.00 -7.79 5.11
N HIS A 231 4.86 -7.85 5.81
CA HIS A 231 3.95 -9.01 5.72
C HIS A 231 2.85 -8.88 4.67
N ASN A 232 2.59 -7.67 4.14
CA ASN A 232 1.55 -7.47 3.13
C ASN A 232 2.13 -7.01 1.78
N MET A 233 2.69 -5.80 1.71
CA MET A 233 3.07 -5.20 0.42
C MET A 233 4.26 -5.92 -0.25
N GLN A 234 5.34 -6.17 0.47
CA GLN A 234 6.55 -6.75 -0.12
C GLN A 234 6.33 -8.14 -0.73
N PRO A 235 5.68 -9.11 -0.08
CA PRO A 235 5.44 -10.42 -0.68
C PRO A 235 4.59 -10.34 -1.96
N LEU A 236 3.53 -9.52 -1.93
CA LEU A 236 2.64 -9.32 -3.06
C LEU A 236 3.39 -8.68 -4.24
N TYR A 237 4.08 -7.58 -4.01
CA TYR A 237 4.81 -6.85 -5.06
C TYR A 237 5.92 -7.70 -5.64
N ARG A 238 6.68 -8.40 -4.80
CA ARG A 238 7.74 -9.30 -5.25
C ARG A 238 7.20 -10.37 -6.19
N SER A 239 6.11 -11.06 -5.84
CA SER A 239 5.52 -12.10 -6.69
C SER A 239 5.13 -11.56 -8.07
N ILE A 240 4.58 -10.34 -8.12
CA ILE A 240 4.22 -9.68 -9.38
C ILE A 240 5.47 -9.32 -10.19
N HIS A 241 6.48 -8.72 -9.58
CA HIS A 241 7.73 -8.35 -10.25
C HIS A 241 8.49 -9.56 -10.78
N ASP A 242 8.57 -10.63 -9.99
CA ASP A 242 9.23 -11.89 -10.37
C ASP A 242 8.52 -12.53 -11.58
N TYR A 243 7.18 -12.56 -11.56
CA TYR A 243 6.39 -13.09 -12.69
C TYR A 243 6.64 -12.33 -14.00
N PHE A 244 6.65 -11.01 -13.98
CA PHE A 244 6.92 -10.20 -15.16
C PHE A 244 8.42 -10.05 -15.46
N SER A 245 9.31 -10.60 -14.66
CA SER A 245 10.76 -10.48 -14.81
C SER A 245 11.19 -9.01 -14.97
N ILE A 246 10.72 -8.14 -14.10
CA ILE A 246 11.07 -6.72 -14.04
C ILE A 246 11.69 -6.39 -12.67
N LYS A 247 12.88 -5.80 -12.68
CA LYS A 247 13.62 -5.48 -11.45
C LYS A 247 12.90 -4.37 -10.68
N ASN A 248 12.47 -4.66 -9.44
CA ASN A 248 11.89 -3.67 -8.53
C ASN A 248 12.98 -2.94 -7.74
N ILE A 249 12.95 -1.62 -7.76
CA ILE A 249 13.89 -0.78 -7.00
C ILE A 249 13.10 0.23 -6.16
N THR A 250 13.27 0.12 -4.85
CA THR A 250 12.63 0.97 -3.85
C THR A 250 13.71 1.71 -3.05
N PRO A 251 14.24 2.85 -3.54
CA PRO A 251 15.40 3.50 -2.94
C PRO A 251 15.20 3.95 -1.50
N ILE A 252 13.95 4.26 -1.11
CA ILE A 252 13.59 4.64 0.26
C ILE A 252 13.66 3.44 1.20
N GLN A 253 13.47 2.21 0.71
CA GLN A 253 13.55 0.97 1.51
C GLN A 253 14.96 0.37 1.54
N ASN A 254 16.02 1.15 1.33
CA ASN A 254 17.37 0.60 1.52
C ASN A 254 17.66 0.34 3.00
N GLU A 255 18.52 -0.65 3.28
CA GLU A 255 18.82 -1.10 4.65
C GLU A 255 19.33 0.03 5.56
N GLU A 256 20.17 0.92 5.01
CA GLU A 256 20.72 2.06 5.74
C GLU A 256 19.61 3.01 6.21
N LEU A 257 18.61 3.30 5.36
CA LEU A 257 17.46 4.15 5.71
C LEU A 257 16.47 3.46 6.65
N ILE A 258 16.27 2.16 6.52
CA ILE A 258 15.43 1.40 7.45
C ILE A 258 16.00 1.54 8.86
N GLN A 259 17.28 1.26 9.05
CA GLN A 259 17.95 1.38 10.35
C GLN A 259 17.97 2.83 10.86
N TYR A 260 18.26 3.78 9.97
CA TYR A 260 18.26 5.20 10.32
C TYR A 260 16.89 5.69 10.75
N SER A 261 15.84 5.27 10.06
CA SER A 261 14.46 5.66 10.39
C SER A 261 14.04 5.24 11.80
N CYS A 262 14.58 4.11 12.32
CA CYS A 262 14.31 3.68 13.69
C CYS A 262 14.92 4.62 14.74
N SER A 263 15.99 5.33 14.41
CA SER A 263 16.68 6.26 15.32
C SER A 263 16.08 7.68 15.33
N LEU A 264 15.24 8.00 14.36
CA LEU A 264 14.60 9.32 14.25
C LEU A 264 13.62 9.58 15.40
N LYS A 265 13.58 10.82 15.87
CA LYS A 265 12.56 11.26 16.81
C LYS A 265 11.17 11.28 16.13
N ASN A 266 10.11 11.03 16.88
CA ASN A 266 8.76 10.99 16.32
C ASN A 266 8.36 12.29 15.60
N ASN A 267 8.80 13.46 16.10
CA ASN A 267 8.52 14.76 15.49
C ASN A 267 9.31 15.01 14.20
N GLN A 268 10.37 14.25 13.92
CA GLN A 268 11.09 14.29 12.63
C GLN A 268 10.37 13.46 11.55
N LYS A 269 9.48 12.54 11.94
CA LYS A 269 8.64 11.76 11.04
C LYS A 269 7.25 12.39 10.88
N TYR A 270 6.66 12.79 11.99
CA TYR A 270 5.30 13.34 12.05
C TYR A 270 5.22 14.49 13.03
N ASP A 271 4.88 15.67 12.54
CA ASP A 271 4.57 16.83 13.37
C ASP A 271 3.09 16.85 13.74
N PHE A 272 2.80 16.59 15.01
CA PHE A 272 1.45 16.55 15.53
C PHE A 272 0.73 17.91 15.45
N LYS A 273 1.45 19.03 15.60
CA LYS A 273 0.86 20.37 15.60
C LYS A 273 0.32 20.77 14.24
N SER A 274 1.13 20.55 13.19
CA SER A 274 0.74 20.84 11.81
C SER A 274 0.02 19.67 11.13
N ASN A 275 -0.05 18.50 11.77
CA ASN A 275 -0.50 17.25 11.19
C ASN A 275 0.24 16.88 9.89
N LEU A 276 1.54 17.20 9.83
CA LEU A 276 2.40 16.95 8.69
C LEU A 276 3.26 15.71 8.93
N GLY A 277 3.16 14.73 8.03
CA GLY A 277 4.05 13.56 7.98
C GLY A 277 5.20 13.75 7.00
N LYS A 278 6.16 12.82 7.03
CA LYS A 278 7.30 12.78 6.10
C LYS A 278 8.11 14.08 6.09
N THR A 279 8.25 14.73 7.24
CA THR A 279 8.83 16.08 7.33
C THR A 279 10.20 16.18 6.68
N ILE A 280 11.07 15.17 6.86
CA ILE A 280 12.39 15.09 6.23
C ILE A 280 12.26 15.02 4.69
N LEU A 281 11.42 14.13 4.16
CA LEU A 281 11.23 13.97 2.71
C LEU A 281 10.64 15.24 2.08
N VAL A 282 9.70 15.88 2.77
CA VAL A 282 9.11 17.18 2.37
C VAL A 282 10.16 18.28 2.32
N ASN A 283 11.07 18.33 3.30
CA ASN A 283 12.14 19.33 3.32
C ASN A 283 13.11 19.13 2.15
N ILE A 284 13.50 17.89 1.86
CA ILE A 284 14.35 17.58 0.69
C ILE A 284 13.64 17.97 -0.60
N LEU A 285 12.36 17.61 -0.75
CA LEU A 285 11.54 17.95 -1.92
C LEU A 285 11.39 19.48 -2.10
N GLY A 286 11.49 20.23 -1.01
CA GLY A 286 11.49 21.69 -1.01
C GLY A 286 12.62 22.32 -1.85
N LYS A 287 13.75 21.64 -2.03
CA LYS A 287 14.85 22.08 -2.91
C LYS A 287 14.41 22.19 -4.38
N TYR A 288 13.37 21.45 -4.74
CA TYR A 288 12.81 21.40 -6.09
C TYR A 288 11.58 22.32 -6.28
N ASN A 289 11.25 23.16 -5.28
CA ASN A 289 10.03 24.00 -5.26
C ASN A 289 8.72 23.18 -5.33
N LEU A 290 8.68 21.99 -4.71
CA LEU A 290 7.54 21.07 -4.75
C LEU A 290 6.90 20.85 -3.37
N LYS A 291 7.16 21.71 -2.37
CA LYS A 291 6.50 21.63 -1.06
C LYS A 291 4.98 21.75 -1.12
N TYR A 292 4.45 22.42 -2.13
CA TYR A 292 3.01 22.57 -2.30
C TYR A 292 2.27 21.23 -2.45
N LEU A 293 2.97 20.16 -2.85
CA LEU A 293 2.38 18.82 -2.94
C LEU A 293 1.82 18.33 -1.59
N THR A 294 2.30 18.87 -0.47
CA THR A 294 1.77 18.55 0.87
C THR A 294 0.35 19.07 1.09
N SER A 295 -0.06 20.11 0.36
CA SER A 295 -1.40 20.70 0.45
C SER A 295 -2.43 20.00 -0.42
N LEU A 296 -1.98 19.13 -1.34
CA LEU A 296 -2.88 18.37 -2.19
C LEU A 296 -3.53 17.23 -1.38
N LYS A 297 -4.82 17.00 -1.62
CA LYS A 297 -5.49 15.81 -1.08
C LYS A 297 -4.85 14.57 -1.70
N LYS A 298 -4.01 13.89 -0.94
CA LYS A 298 -3.41 12.62 -1.38
C LYS A 298 -4.51 11.56 -1.53
N GLN A 299 -4.64 11.01 -2.71
CA GLN A 299 -5.44 9.80 -2.94
C GLN A 299 -4.57 8.59 -3.25
N GLY A 300 -3.35 8.81 -3.75
CA GLY A 300 -2.46 7.75 -4.22
C GLY A 300 -3.08 6.98 -5.40
N PHE A 301 -2.57 5.82 -5.70
CA PHE A 301 -3.14 4.93 -6.73
C PHE A 301 -4.37 4.17 -6.19
N SER A 302 -5.33 4.86 -5.56
CA SER A 302 -6.51 4.19 -5.00
C SER A 302 -7.70 4.29 -5.93
N VAL A 303 -8.31 3.13 -6.22
CA VAL A 303 -9.57 3.07 -6.94
C VAL A 303 -10.70 3.62 -6.04
N ASN A 304 -11.65 4.34 -6.63
CA ASN A 304 -12.87 4.69 -5.92
C ASN A 304 -13.73 3.43 -5.75
N THR A 305 -13.57 2.79 -4.60
CA THR A 305 -14.18 1.49 -4.29
C THR A 305 -15.71 1.52 -4.36
N THR A 306 -16.32 2.64 -3.93
CA THR A 306 -17.79 2.81 -4.01
C THR A 306 -18.24 2.89 -5.45
N ASN A 307 -17.54 3.65 -6.30
CA ASN A 307 -17.86 3.73 -7.72
C ASN A 307 -17.64 2.39 -8.44
N LEU A 308 -16.53 1.70 -8.14
CA LEU A 308 -16.26 0.36 -8.65
C LEU A 308 -17.40 -0.60 -8.31
N TRP A 309 -17.80 -0.63 -7.04
CA TRP A 309 -18.86 -1.50 -6.57
C TRP A 309 -20.19 -1.23 -7.26
N ASN A 310 -20.61 0.04 -7.30
CA ASN A 310 -21.90 0.44 -7.88
C ASN A 310 -21.93 0.32 -9.42
N SER A 311 -20.77 0.44 -10.09
CA SER A 311 -20.72 0.36 -11.55
C SER A 311 -20.79 -1.09 -12.05
N TYR A 312 -20.01 -1.99 -11.49
CA TYR A 312 -19.89 -3.37 -11.97
C TYR A 312 -19.49 -4.39 -10.89
N GLY A 313 -18.82 -3.98 -9.82
CA GLY A 313 -18.29 -4.88 -8.81
C GLY A 313 -19.39 -5.73 -8.15
N LYS A 314 -20.53 -5.12 -7.81
CA LYS A 314 -21.69 -5.83 -7.25
C LYS A 314 -22.24 -6.89 -8.22
N LYS A 315 -22.33 -6.56 -9.51
CA LYS A 315 -22.84 -7.50 -10.55
C LYS A 315 -21.90 -8.70 -10.71
N ILE A 316 -20.58 -8.45 -10.78
CA ILE A 316 -19.58 -9.53 -10.87
C ILE A 316 -19.64 -10.38 -9.59
N PHE A 317 -19.67 -9.75 -8.41
CA PHE A 317 -19.79 -10.45 -7.14
C PHE A 317 -21.01 -11.41 -7.16
N LEU A 318 -22.20 -10.92 -7.46
CA LEU A 318 -23.43 -11.72 -7.47
C LEU A 318 -23.36 -12.91 -8.43
N TYR A 319 -22.74 -12.74 -9.60
CA TYR A 319 -22.56 -13.83 -10.56
C TYR A 319 -21.77 -15.02 -9.98
N TYR A 320 -20.66 -14.72 -9.28
CA TYR A 320 -19.83 -15.79 -8.69
C TYR A 320 -20.41 -16.33 -7.38
N PHE A 321 -21.20 -15.54 -6.66
CA PHE A 321 -21.82 -15.95 -5.39
C PHE A 321 -23.13 -16.74 -5.56
N ASP A 322 -23.72 -16.80 -6.75
CA ASP A 322 -24.86 -17.70 -7.04
C ASP A 322 -24.52 -19.17 -6.76
N LYS A 323 -23.26 -19.55 -6.95
CA LYS A 323 -22.71 -20.91 -6.65
C LYS A 323 -21.38 -20.79 -5.90
N SER A 324 -21.40 -20.10 -4.76
CA SER A 324 -20.19 -19.85 -3.98
C SER A 324 -19.68 -21.09 -3.28
N ARG A 325 -18.41 -21.44 -3.52
CA ARG A 325 -17.72 -22.52 -2.82
C ARG A 325 -17.47 -22.19 -1.37
N LEU A 326 -17.19 -20.91 -1.05
CA LEU A 326 -17.01 -20.46 0.33
C LEU A 326 -18.28 -20.65 1.17
N ILE A 327 -19.47 -20.52 0.56
CA ILE A 327 -20.75 -20.76 1.25
C ILE A 327 -20.99 -22.27 1.39
N GLU A 328 -20.81 -23.05 0.32
CA GLU A 328 -20.97 -24.52 0.35
C GLU A 328 -20.08 -25.15 1.45
N ASP A 329 -18.83 -24.70 1.55
CA ASP A 329 -17.86 -25.21 2.53
C ASP A 329 -17.96 -24.51 3.90
N LYS A 330 -19.00 -23.69 4.11
CA LYS A 330 -19.28 -23.00 5.39
C LYS A 330 -18.12 -22.14 5.90
N ILE A 331 -17.33 -21.58 4.99
CA ILE A 331 -16.22 -20.65 5.32
C ILE A 331 -16.79 -19.25 5.51
N ILE A 332 -17.73 -18.84 4.68
CA ILE A 332 -18.45 -17.56 4.76
C ILE A 332 -19.93 -17.83 5.07
N ASN A 333 -20.51 -16.95 5.87
CA ASN A 333 -21.92 -17.04 6.28
C ASN A 333 -22.82 -16.41 5.21
N SER A 334 -23.73 -17.21 4.61
CA SER A 334 -24.70 -16.76 3.61
C SER A 334 -25.65 -15.69 4.15
N ASP A 335 -26.12 -15.84 5.40
CA ASP A 335 -27.08 -14.90 6.01
C ASP A 335 -26.50 -13.49 6.12
N TRP A 336 -25.15 -13.40 6.37
CA TRP A 336 -24.47 -12.11 6.40
C TRP A 336 -24.45 -11.47 5.01
N ILE A 337 -24.16 -12.24 3.96
CA ILE A 337 -24.16 -11.75 2.59
C ILE A 337 -25.55 -11.27 2.19
N GLU A 338 -26.59 -12.08 2.38
CA GLU A 338 -27.98 -11.75 2.07
C GLU A 338 -28.45 -10.49 2.78
N LYS A 339 -28.11 -10.35 4.07
CA LYS A 339 -28.45 -9.19 4.91
C LYS A 339 -27.93 -7.85 4.34
N TYR A 340 -26.74 -7.86 3.72
CA TYR A 340 -26.07 -6.62 3.30
C TYR A 340 -26.06 -6.39 1.80
N ILE A 341 -26.07 -7.43 0.97
CA ILE A 341 -25.93 -7.31 -0.49
C ILE A 341 -27.07 -6.51 -1.14
N SER A 342 -28.27 -6.59 -0.59
CA SER A 342 -29.46 -5.89 -1.10
C SER A 342 -29.49 -4.40 -0.77
N LYS A 343 -28.64 -3.92 0.15
CA LYS A 343 -28.63 -2.52 0.56
C LYS A 343 -28.06 -1.63 -0.55
N ASN A 344 -28.73 -0.50 -0.80
CA ASN A 344 -28.32 0.45 -1.84
C ASN A 344 -27.18 1.35 -1.38
N ASP A 345 -27.17 1.79 -0.11
CA ASP A 345 -26.18 2.70 0.47
C ASP A 345 -25.29 1.92 1.45
N LEU A 346 -24.37 1.13 0.90
CA LEU A 346 -23.39 0.42 1.71
C LEU A 346 -22.26 1.35 2.14
N ASP A 347 -21.98 1.32 3.44
CA ASP A 347 -20.74 1.90 3.98
C ASP A 347 -19.50 1.26 3.32
N ILE A 348 -18.47 2.03 3.10
CA ILE A 348 -17.22 1.61 2.44
C ILE A 348 -16.60 0.36 3.07
N ARG A 349 -16.79 0.15 4.38
CA ARG A 349 -16.30 -1.04 5.11
C ARG A 349 -16.91 -2.33 4.58
N TYR A 350 -18.22 -2.30 4.32
CA TYR A 350 -18.93 -3.46 3.77
C TYR A 350 -18.57 -3.71 2.31
N ILE A 351 -18.38 -2.66 1.52
CA ILE A 351 -17.92 -2.78 0.13
C ILE A 351 -16.52 -3.42 0.10
N ASN A 352 -15.58 -2.93 0.91
CA ASN A 352 -14.24 -3.52 1.01
C ASN A 352 -14.31 -4.98 1.47
N LYS A 353 -15.22 -5.30 2.40
CA LYS A 353 -15.43 -6.67 2.86
C LYS A 353 -15.97 -7.57 1.73
N PHE A 354 -16.94 -7.12 0.96
CA PHE A 354 -17.44 -7.87 -0.20
C PHE A 354 -16.33 -8.10 -1.25
N LEU A 355 -15.52 -7.09 -1.56
CA LEU A 355 -14.41 -7.24 -2.49
C LEU A 355 -13.35 -8.21 -1.95
N GLY A 356 -13.07 -8.17 -0.64
CA GLY A 356 -12.18 -9.12 0.01
C GLY A 356 -12.70 -10.56 -0.01
N ILE A 357 -13.99 -10.75 0.27
CA ILE A 357 -14.66 -12.06 0.17
C ILE A 357 -14.65 -12.55 -1.28
N PHE A 358 -14.88 -11.65 -2.23
CA PHE A 358 -14.82 -11.97 -3.66
C PHE A 358 -13.43 -12.46 -4.09
N ALA A 359 -12.39 -11.76 -3.68
CA ALA A 359 -11.02 -12.21 -3.93
C ALA A 359 -10.72 -13.57 -3.28
N LEU A 360 -11.28 -13.82 -2.09
CA LEU A 360 -11.15 -15.12 -1.42
C LEU A 360 -11.89 -16.23 -2.19
N GLU A 361 -13.08 -15.96 -2.75
CA GLU A 361 -13.82 -16.92 -3.60
C GLU A 361 -13.02 -17.27 -4.87
N ILE A 362 -12.48 -16.26 -5.55
CA ILE A 362 -11.65 -16.48 -6.75
C ILE A 362 -10.37 -17.27 -6.39
N TRP A 363 -9.71 -16.91 -5.30
CA TRP A 363 -8.55 -17.66 -4.80
C TRP A 363 -8.89 -19.10 -4.48
N TYR A 364 -10.03 -19.33 -3.82
CA TYR A 364 -10.48 -20.66 -3.42
C TYR A 364 -10.75 -21.53 -4.66
N ARG A 365 -11.39 -20.99 -5.68
CA ARG A 365 -11.65 -21.68 -6.96
C ARG A 365 -10.37 -21.97 -7.74
N LEU A 366 -9.38 -21.08 -7.70
CA LEU A 366 -8.11 -21.25 -8.41
C LEU A 366 -7.18 -22.24 -7.71
N ILE A 367 -7.07 -22.16 -6.39
CA ILE A 367 -6.00 -22.83 -5.63
C ILE A 367 -6.49 -24.10 -4.92
N ILE A 368 -7.68 -24.04 -4.33
CA ILE A 368 -8.22 -25.13 -3.50
C ILE A 368 -9.02 -26.12 -4.38
N THR A 369 -10.10 -25.66 -4.98
CA THR A 369 -10.96 -26.55 -5.79
C THR A 369 -10.48 -26.77 -7.22
N LYS A 370 -9.62 -25.87 -7.71
CA LYS A 370 -9.02 -25.93 -9.07
C LYS A 370 -10.04 -25.99 -10.21
N GLU A 371 -11.19 -25.40 -10.01
CA GLU A 371 -12.27 -25.37 -10.99
C GLU A 371 -12.28 -24.12 -11.87
N MET A 372 -11.39 -23.16 -11.60
CA MET A 372 -11.28 -21.91 -12.34
C MET A 372 -9.95 -21.82 -13.08
N ASN A 373 -9.97 -21.28 -14.30
CA ASN A 373 -8.76 -21.01 -15.08
C ASN A 373 -8.21 -19.62 -14.75
N ASP A 374 -6.90 -19.51 -14.57
CA ASP A 374 -6.24 -18.25 -14.26
C ASP A 374 -6.25 -17.22 -15.41
N ASN A 375 -6.55 -17.64 -16.64
CA ASN A 375 -6.72 -16.77 -17.80
C ASN A 375 -8.17 -16.30 -18.00
N GLU A 376 -9.07 -16.72 -17.13
CA GLU A 376 -10.46 -16.24 -17.15
C GLU A 376 -10.50 -14.75 -16.84
N LYS A 377 -11.23 -13.98 -17.67
CA LYS A 377 -11.41 -12.55 -17.49
C LYS A 377 -12.78 -12.29 -16.91
N LEU A 378 -12.82 -11.54 -15.79
CA LEU A 378 -14.09 -11.18 -15.17
C LEU A 378 -14.77 -10.08 -15.98
N GLN A 379 -15.88 -10.38 -16.59
CA GLN A 379 -16.64 -9.46 -17.43
C GLN A 379 -17.69 -8.69 -16.63
N THR A 380 -17.94 -7.44 -17.03
CA THR A 380 -18.93 -6.55 -16.41
C THR A 380 -20.35 -6.79 -16.93
#